data_b2ee37fc8ae5df3671ec139ef94d9e94
#
_entry.id   b2ee37fc8ae5df3671ec139ef94d9e94
#
_cell.length_a   1.000
_cell.length_b   1.000
_cell.length_c   1.000
_cell.angle_alpha   90.00
_cell.angle_beta   90.00
_cell.angle_gamma   90.00
#
_symmetry.space_group_name_H-M   'P 1'
#
loop_
_entity.id
_entity.type
_entity.pdbx_description
1 polymer ?
#
loop_
_entity_poly.entity_id
_entity_poly.type
_entity_poly.pdbx_seq_one_letter_code
_entity_poly.pdbx_strand_id
1 'polypeptide(L)'
;MPLRVVVSAEAAGERLDRFLASLPEVGSRAAAERLVEEGAALVDGTKRPKSHRLEGGEELELEVAERVETELQAEDLALRIAYEDDDLLVVDKPAGIVVHPSPGHATGTMVHGLVGRTAGGDEERPGIVHRLDRDTSGLLVVARTEEAYRRLQELVRNRELERRYKALVRGRPRSWRGRIEAPIGRDRHDPTRHSLETDTPREAVTHFEVERLLDKHALLDVRLETGRTHQIRVHLAAIGLPVVGDPVYGVPDEHLKRQFLHAWRLAFPHPMSGEQVEVESPLPSELQAALERFAS
;
A
#
# COMPACT_ATOMS: atom_id res chain seq x y z
N MET A 1 16.15 -30.91 2.24
CA MET A 1 15.64 -31.74 3.37
C MET A 1 14.55 -30.94 4.07
N PRO A 2 13.42 -31.54 4.50
CA PRO A 2 12.42 -30.78 5.25
C PRO A 2 13.02 -30.22 6.54
N LEU A 3 12.72 -28.97 6.85
CA LEU A 3 13.06 -28.32 8.12
C LEU A 3 12.16 -28.91 9.19
N ARG A 4 12.74 -29.37 10.31
CA ARG A 4 11.99 -29.86 11.46
C ARG A 4 12.16 -28.93 12.64
N VAL A 5 11.03 -28.52 13.22
CA VAL A 5 10.97 -27.60 14.35
C VAL A 5 10.05 -28.18 15.42
N VAL A 6 10.52 -28.24 16.65
CA VAL A 6 9.67 -28.67 17.80
C VAL A 6 9.07 -27.41 18.43
N VAL A 7 7.76 -27.38 18.57
CA VAL A 7 7.02 -26.27 19.19
C VAL A 7 7.38 -26.17 20.68
N SER A 8 7.90 -25.02 21.08
CA SER A 8 8.23 -24.79 22.49
C SER A 8 6.97 -24.71 23.36
N ALA A 9 7.10 -25.02 24.65
CA ALA A 9 5.98 -24.90 25.61
C ALA A 9 5.43 -23.45 25.69
N GLU A 10 6.27 -22.45 25.42
CA GLU A 10 5.90 -21.03 25.43
C GLU A 10 5.02 -20.64 24.21
N ALA A 11 5.16 -21.36 23.11
CA ALA A 11 4.36 -21.16 21.90
C ALA A 11 3.02 -21.91 21.92
N ALA A 12 2.73 -22.67 22.98
CA ALA A 12 1.45 -23.35 23.12
C ALA A 12 0.27 -22.37 23.09
N GLY A 13 -0.75 -22.71 22.27
CA GLY A 13 -1.90 -21.84 22.03
C GLY A 13 -1.71 -20.81 20.91
N GLU A 14 -0.50 -20.65 20.36
CA GLU A 14 -0.26 -19.79 19.21
C GLU A 14 -0.84 -20.42 17.93
N ARG A 15 -1.23 -19.59 16.99
CA ARG A 15 -1.72 -20.07 15.69
C ARG A 15 -0.55 -20.53 14.81
N LEU A 16 -0.78 -21.62 14.05
CA LEU A 16 0.21 -22.19 13.15
C LEU A 16 0.78 -21.16 12.16
N ASP A 17 -0.08 -20.35 11.51
CA ASP A 17 0.36 -19.32 10.56
C ASP A 17 1.25 -18.25 11.21
N ARG A 18 1.01 -17.94 12.48
CA ARG A 18 1.77 -16.94 13.21
C ARG A 18 3.11 -17.49 13.69
N PHE A 19 3.10 -18.68 14.23
CA PHE A 19 4.33 -19.35 14.67
C PHE A 19 5.27 -19.59 13.49
N LEU A 20 4.76 -20.11 12.36
CA LEU A 20 5.57 -20.29 11.15
C LEU A 20 6.18 -18.97 10.67
N ALA A 21 5.43 -17.86 10.71
CA ALA A 21 5.92 -16.55 10.29
C ALA A 21 7.06 -16.01 11.19
N SER A 22 7.20 -16.53 12.43
CA SER A 22 8.28 -16.15 13.34
C SER A 22 9.58 -16.92 13.11
N LEU A 23 9.52 -18.00 12.31
CA LEU A 23 10.71 -18.78 11.96
C LEU A 23 11.55 -18.02 10.93
N PRO A 24 12.87 -17.89 11.13
CA PRO A 24 13.75 -17.21 10.19
C PRO A 24 13.67 -17.76 8.77
N GLU A 25 13.51 -19.07 8.62
CA GLU A 25 13.44 -19.76 7.34
C GLU A 25 12.14 -19.50 6.57
N VAL A 26 11.09 -19.04 7.25
CA VAL A 26 9.79 -18.67 6.66
C VAL A 26 9.67 -17.17 6.48
N GLY A 27 10.07 -16.40 7.48
CA GLY A 27 10.30 -14.95 7.46
C GLY A 27 9.08 -14.05 7.22
N SER A 28 7.92 -14.57 6.79
CA SER A 28 6.73 -13.74 6.63
C SER A 28 5.43 -14.52 6.79
N ARG A 29 4.36 -13.81 7.20
CA ARG A 29 3.03 -14.42 7.34
C ARG A 29 2.45 -14.91 6.02
N ALA A 30 2.75 -14.23 4.93
CA ALA A 30 2.31 -14.63 3.58
C ALA A 30 2.98 -15.93 3.14
N ALA A 31 4.27 -16.12 3.45
CA ALA A 31 4.99 -17.36 3.21
C ALA A 31 4.43 -18.49 4.09
N ALA A 32 4.17 -18.22 5.37
CA ALA A 32 3.56 -19.18 6.28
C ALA A 32 2.17 -19.66 5.81
N GLU A 33 1.31 -18.73 5.38
CA GLU A 33 -0.02 -19.06 4.86
C GLU A 33 0.09 -19.91 3.58
N ARG A 34 1.01 -19.59 2.69
CA ARG A 34 1.26 -20.36 1.46
C ARG A 34 1.76 -21.77 1.75
N LEU A 35 2.74 -21.95 2.66
CA LEU A 35 3.22 -23.27 3.06
C LEU A 35 2.10 -24.16 3.60
N VAL A 36 1.18 -23.59 4.39
CA VAL A 36 0.03 -24.32 4.89
C VAL A 36 -0.97 -24.67 3.79
N GLU A 37 -1.28 -23.73 2.90
CA GLU A 37 -2.24 -23.92 1.79
C GLU A 37 -1.74 -24.93 0.76
N GLU A 38 -0.45 -24.94 0.44
CA GLU A 38 0.20 -25.93 -0.44
C GLU A 38 0.38 -27.29 0.25
N GLY A 39 0.23 -27.32 1.58
CA GLY A 39 0.43 -28.53 2.38
C GLY A 39 1.89 -28.91 2.56
N ALA A 40 2.78 -27.94 2.41
CA ALA A 40 4.21 -28.01 2.67
C ALA A 40 4.57 -27.81 4.15
N ALA A 41 3.59 -27.60 5.03
CA ALA A 41 3.73 -27.58 6.47
C ALA A 41 2.85 -28.66 7.11
N LEU A 42 3.47 -29.59 7.84
CA LEU A 42 2.81 -30.67 8.57
C LEU A 42 3.03 -30.49 10.08
N VAL A 43 2.03 -30.79 10.88
CA VAL A 43 2.08 -30.85 12.33
C VAL A 43 1.91 -32.31 12.74
N ASP A 44 2.91 -32.91 13.37
CA ASP A 44 2.98 -34.34 13.67
C ASP A 44 2.63 -35.20 12.43
N GLY A 45 3.23 -34.89 11.29
CA GLY A 45 3.01 -35.54 10.00
C GLY A 45 1.63 -35.32 9.36
N THR A 46 0.79 -34.44 9.92
CA THR A 46 -0.58 -34.20 9.43
C THR A 46 -0.80 -32.74 8.98
N LYS A 47 -1.49 -32.54 7.84
CA LYS A 47 -1.90 -31.20 7.40
C LYS A 47 -2.91 -30.59 8.37
N ARG A 48 -2.65 -29.36 8.81
CA ARG A 48 -3.53 -28.60 9.70
C ARG A 48 -3.91 -27.26 9.04
N PRO A 49 -5.10 -26.72 9.36
CA PRO A 49 -5.49 -25.39 8.88
C PRO A 49 -4.60 -24.31 9.50
N LYS A 50 -4.39 -23.19 8.82
CA LYS A 50 -3.57 -22.07 9.30
C LYS A 50 -4.00 -21.50 10.65
N SER A 51 -5.26 -21.69 11.03
CA SER A 51 -5.81 -21.29 12.34
C SER A 51 -5.59 -22.32 13.44
N HIS A 52 -4.97 -23.47 13.14
CA HIS A 52 -4.66 -24.49 14.13
C HIS A 52 -3.88 -23.89 15.31
N ARG A 53 -4.31 -24.24 16.54
CA ARG A 53 -3.64 -23.83 17.78
C ARG A 53 -2.62 -24.88 18.12
N LEU A 54 -1.34 -24.49 18.17
CA LEU A 54 -0.24 -25.39 18.47
C LEU A 54 -0.27 -25.84 19.94
N GLU A 55 0.13 -27.06 20.16
CA GLU A 55 0.40 -27.61 21.49
C GLU A 55 1.92 -27.70 21.70
N GLY A 56 2.39 -27.51 22.93
CA GLY A 56 3.82 -27.64 23.23
C GLY A 56 4.30 -29.06 22.99
N GLY A 57 5.41 -29.22 22.26
CA GLY A 57 6.01 -30.51 21.94
C GLY A 57 5.62 -31.09 20.58
N GLU A 58 4.67 -30.50 19.86
CA GLU A 58 4.35 -30.91 18.49
C GLU A 58 5.58 -30.72 17.55
N GLU A 59 5.79 -31.66 16.63
CA GLU A 59 6.83 -31.57 15.60
C GLU A 59 6.27 -31.00 14.31
N LEU A 60 6.85 -29.89 13.85
CA LEU A 60 6.55 -29.30 12.56
C LEU A 60 7.55 -29.78 11.51
N GLU A 61 7.05 -30.33 10.41
CA GLU A 61 7.84 -30.66 9.22
C GLU A 61 7.49 -29.64 8.13
N LEU A 62 8.50 -28.89 7.65
CA LEU A 62 8.31 -27.84 6.68
C LEU A 62 9.13 -28.15 5.42
N GLU A 63 8.46 -28.27 4.28
CA GLU A 63 9.11 -28.24 2.98
C GLU A 63 9.32 -26.76 2.59
N VAL A 64 10.27 -26.11 3.23
CA VAL A 64 10.67 -24.76 2.80
C VAL A 64 11.48 -24.94 1.53
N ALA A 65 10.92 -24.50 0.40
CA ALA A 65 11.72 -24.32 -0.81
C ALA A 65 12.90 -23.42 -0.44
N GLU A 66 14.13 -23.77 -0.86
CA GLU A 66 15.25 -22.84 -0.71
C GLU A 66 14.75 -21.47 -1.14
N ARG A 67 14.74 -20.54 -0.19
CA ARG A 67 14.44 -19.15 -0.48
C ARG A 67 15.55 -18.74 -1.44
N VAL A 68 15.25 -18.75 -2.72
CA VAL A 68 16.04 -17.97 -3.65
C VAL A 68 15.82 -16.55 -3.14
N GLU A 69 16.76 -16.07 -2.32
CA GLU A 69 16.84 -14.65 -1.98
C GLU A 69 16.94 -13.95 -3.31
N THR A 70 15.79 -13.52 -3.81
CA THR A 70 15.77 -12.60 -4.93
C THR A 70 16.19 -11.28 -4.31
N GLU A 71 17.51 -11.13 -4.09
CA GLU A 71 18.07 -9.84 -3.73
C GLU A 71 17.45 -8.83 -4.67
N LEU A 72 16.88 -7.80 -4.08
CA LEU A 72 16.36 -6.68 -4.86
C LEU A 72 17.52 -6.14 -5.68
N GLN A 73 17.47 -6.37 -6.98
CA GLN A 73 18.50 -5.84 -7.87
C GLN A 73 18.23 -4.37 -8.13
N ALA A 74 19.28 -3.55 -8.03
CA ALA A 74 19.19 -2.14 -8.35
C ALA A 74 18.85 -1.95 -9.83
N GLU A 75 17.84 -1.14 -10.10
CA GLU A 75 17.44 -0.76 -11.46
C GLU A 75 17.53 0.77 -11.59
N ASP A 76 18.00 1.24 -12.75
CA ASP A 76 18.04 2.67 -13.06
C ASP A 76 16.63 3.13 -13.48
N LEU A 77 15.84 3.49 -12.49
CA LEU A 77 14.51 4.07 -12.69
C LEU A 77 14.60 5.59 -12.48
N ALA A 78 14.08 6.36 -13.41
CA ALA A 78 14.05 7.82 -13.34
C ALA A 78 13.09 8.32 -12.23
N LEU A 79 13.42 8.06 -10.97
CA LEU A 79 12.67 8.50 -9.80
C LEU A 79 13.09 9.91 -9.39
N ARG A 80 12.13 10.83 -9.34
CA ARG A 80 12.36 12.17 -8.81
C ARG A 80 12.33 12.12 -7.29
N ILE A 81 13.42 12.56 -6.65
CA ILE A 81 13.48 12.76 -5.20
C ILE A 81 13.07 14.20 -4.92
N ALA A 82 11.97 14.38 -4.19
CA ALA A 82 11.42 15.69 -3.84
C ALA A 82 12.00 16.24 -2.53
N TYR A 83 12.44 15.35 -1.64
CA TYR A 83 13.13 15.67 -0.39
C TYR A 83 14.06 14.52 -0.02
N GLU A 84 15.21 14.82 0.57
CA GLU A 84 16.18 13.83 1.04
C GLU A 84 17.00 14.39 2.21
N ASP A 85 17.19 13.53 3.22
CA ASP A 85 18.16 13.72 4.30
C ASP A 85 18.78 12.36 4.70
N ASP A 86 19.42 12.29 5.85
CA ASP A 86 20.10 11.06 6.30
C ASP A 86 19.09 9.96 6.73
N ASP A 87 17.86 10.33 7.09
CA ASP A 87 16.88 9.43 7.69
C ASP A 87 15.76 9.00 6.73
N LEU A 88 15.41 9.84 5.77
CA LEU A 88 14.28 9.57 4.86
C LEU A 88 14.44 10.18 3.47
N LEU A 89 13.65 9.67 2.54
CA LEU A 89 13.41 10.21 1.20
C LEU A 89 11.92 10.52 1.05
N VAL A 90 11.58 11.58 0.32
CA VAL A 90 10.25 11.73 -0.29
C VAL A 90 10.40 11.59 -1.79
N VAL A 91 9.82 10.54 -2.33
CA VAL A 91 9.86 10.21 -3.76
C VAL A 91 8.61 10.77 -4.42
N ASP A 92 8.76 11.48 -5.52
CA ASP A 92 7.67 11.84 -6.42
C ASP A 92 7.52 10.76 -7.48
N LYS A 93 6.70 9.75 -7.16
CA LYS A 93 6.50 8.55 -7.96
C LYS A 93 5.76 8.88 -9.26
N PRO A 94 6.30 8.57 -10.44
CA PRO A 94 5.53 8.64 -11.67
C PRO A 94 4.38 7.61 -11.69
N ALA A 95 3.38 7.82 -12.53
CA ALA A 95 2.39 6.80 -12.83
C ALA A 95 3.01 5.62 -13.60
N GLY A 96 2.39 4.46 -13.54
CA GLY A 96 2.85 3.25 -14.22
C GLY A 96 3.81 2.37 -13.41
N ILE A 97 4.44 2.91 -12.35
CA ILE A 97 5.38 2.17 -11.50
C ILE A 97 4.68 1.68 -10.23
N VAL A 98 4.83 0.38 -9.95
CA VAL A 98 4.40 -0.24 -8.68
C VAL A 98 5.40 0.10 -7.58
N VAL A 99 4.95 0.28 -6.35
CA VAL A 99 5.82 0.67 -5.22
C VAL A 99 6.79 -0.47 -4.85
N HIS A 100 6.33 -1.71 -4.74
CA HIS A 100 7.12 -2.88 -4.33
C HIS A 100 6.70 -4.12 -5.13
N PRO A 101 7.51 -5.17 -5.20
CA PRO A 101 7.20 -6.39 -5.92
C PRO A 101 5.82 -6.97 -5.53
N SER A 102 5.12 -7.49 -6.52
CA SER A 102 3.81 -8.09 -6.36
C SER A 102 3.56 -9.09 -7.49
N PRO A 103 2.58 -10.00 -7.38
CA PRO A 103 2.24 -10.91 -8.47
C PRO A 103 2.04 -10.16 -9.80
N GLY A 104 2.80 -10.56 -10.83
CA GLY A 104 2.84 -9.90 -12.14
C GLY A 104 3.78 -8.69 -12.27
N HIS A 105 4.45 -8.28 -11.20
CA HIS A 105 5.42 -7.17 -11.18
C HIS A 105 6.59 -7.53 -10.25
N ALA A 106 7.42 -8.48 -10.66
CA ALA A 106 8.56 -8.94 -9.87
C ALA A 106 9.73 -7.92 -9.89
N THR A 107 9.88 -7.18 -10.99
CA THR A 107 10.94 -6.19 -11.25
C THR A 107 10.32 -4.86 -11.70
N GLY A 108 11.12 -3.83 -11.95
CA GLY A 108 10.62 -2.51 -12.40
C GLY A 108 9.81 -1.76 -11.35
N THR A 109 9.96 -2.07 -10.07
CA THR A 109 9.19 -1.41 -9.01
C THR A 109 10.02 -0.29 -8.38
N MET A 110 9.35 0.64 -7.70
CA MET A 110 10.02 1.79 -7.07
C MET A 110 11.14 1.35 -6.11
N VAL A 111 10.95 0.26 -5.35
CA VAL A 111 12.00 -0.23 -4.44
C VAL A 111 13.26 -0.68 -5.18
N HIS A 112 13.19 -1.21 -6.42
CA HIS A 112 14.37 -1.54 -7.22
C HIS A 112 15.18 -0.27 -7.58
N GLY A 113 14.51 0.85 -7.84
CA GLY A 113 15.17 2.15 -8.07
C GLY A 113 15.74 2.80 -6.80
N LEU A 114 15.46 2.23 -5.62
CA LEU A 114 15.90 2.76 -4.32
C LEU A 114 16.84 1.79 -3.57
N VAL A 115 17.25 0.69 -4.19
CA VAL A 115 18.19 -0.28 -3.60
C VAL A 115 19.45 0.44 -3.12
N GLY A 116 19.88 0.14 -1.90
CA GLY A 116 21.02 0.78 -1.25
C GLY A 116 20.78 2.19 -0.71
N ARG A 117 19.57 2.76 -0.91
CA ARG A 117 19.19 4.09 -0.41
C ARG A 117 18.15 4.04 0.72
N THR A 118 17.53 2.89 0.94
CA THR A 118 16.43 2.69 1.87
C THR A 118 16.71 1.52 2.80
N ALA A 119 16.20 1.58 4.02
CA ALA A 119 16.36 0.53 5.02
C ALA A 119 15.14 0.47 5.94
N GLY A 120 15.05 -0.64 6.66
CA GLY A 120 14.04 -0.91 7.67
C GLY A 120 12.83 -1.68 7.15
N GLY A 121 12.30 -2.53 8.01
CA GLY A 121 11.15 -3.36 7.75
C GLY A 121 11.45 -4.61 6.93
N ASP A 122 10.59 -4.92 5.99
CA ASP A 122 10.65 -6.13 5.17
C ASP A 122 11.73 -5.99 4.08
N GLU A 123 12.56 -7.01 3.89
CA GLU A 123 13.65 -7.04 2.88
C GLU A 123 13.13 -6.91 1.45
N GLU A 124 11.90 -7.35 1.16
CA GLU A 124 11.28 -7.21 -0.16
C GLU A 124 10.76 -5.78 -0.43
N ARG A 125 10.66 -4.94 0.62
CA ARG A 125 10.16 -3.56 0.53
C ARG A 125 10.81 -2.64 1.57
N PRO A 126 12.14 -2.52 1.55
CA PRO A 126 12.88 -1.78 2.56
C PRO A 126 12.43 -0.31 2.62
N GLY A 127 12.16 0.17 3.84
CA GLY A 127 11.80 1.55 4.11
C GLY A 127 10.35 1.94 3.76
N ILE A 128 9.53 1.06 3.18
CA ILE A 128 8.18 1.39 2.71
C ILE A 128 7.17 1.36 3.87
N VAL A 129 6.66 2.52 4.26
CA VAL A 129 5.66 2.67 5.33
C VAL A 129 4.23 2.88 4.84
N HIS A 130 4.06 3.34 3.59
CA HIS A 130 2.76 3.44 2.90
C HIS A 130 2.95 3.25 1.39
N ARG A 131 1.84 3.26 0.65
CA ARG A 131 1.88 2.96 -0.79
C ARG A 131 0.96 3.86 -1.59
N LEU A 132 1.27 3.98 -2.89
CA LEU A 132 0.39 4.49 -3.94
C LEU A 132 0.03 3.34 -4.90
N ASP A 133 -1.11 3.45 -5.56
CA ASP A 133 -1.46 2.54 -6.65
C ASP A 133 -0.47 2.71 -7.82
N ARG A 134 -0.33 1.71 -8.67
CA ARG A 134 0.56 1.74 -9.85
C ARG A 134 0.40 3.03 -10.65
N ASP A 135 -0.84 3.36 -11.00
CA ASP A 135 -1.16 4.46 -11.90
C ASP A 135 -1.51 5.77 -11.16
N THR A 136 -1.34 5.80 -9.84
CA THR A 136 -1.37 7.03 -9.04
C THR A 136 0.03 7.62 -8.98
N SER A 137 0.17 8.88 -9.35
CA SER A 137 1.42 9.64 -9.26
C SER A 137 1.52 10.44 -7.97
N GLY A 138 2.72 10.92 -7.62
CA GLY A 138 2.97 11.87 -6.54
C GLY A 138 3.75 11.32 -5.36
N LEU A 139 3.66 12.00 -4.24
CA LEU A 139 4.57 11.90 -3.12
C LEU A 139 4.38 10.65 -2.26
N LEU A 140 5.49 10.04 -1.91
CA LEU A 140 5.58 8.88 -1.04
C LEU A 140 6.84 9.00 -0.18
N VAL A 141 6.72 8.89 1.17
CA VAL A 141 7.87 8.88 2.08
C VAL A 141 8.42 7.48 2.27
N VAL A 142 9.73 7.37 2.31
CA VAL A 142 10.48 6.11 2.44
C VAL A 142 11.59 6.32 3.47
N ALA A 143 11.79 5.36 4.37
CA ALA A 143 12.85 5.41 5.37
C ALA A 143 14.22 5.01 4.78
N ARG A 144 15.28 5.62 5.29
CA ARG A 144 16.68 5.29 4.99
C ARG A 144 17.37 4.53 6.13
N THR A 145 16.76 4.57 7.32
CA THR A 145 17.26 3.88 8.51
C THR A 145 16.14 3.07 9.18
N GLU A 146 16.52 2.02 9.93
CA GLU A 146 15.56 1.20 10.68
C GLU A 146 14.81 2.02 11.74
N GLU A 147 15.49 2.97 12.39
CA GLU A 147 14.88 3.82 13.39
C GLU A 147 13.83 4.77 12.78
N ALA A 148 14.18 5.42 11.65
CA ALA A 148 13.24 6.26 10.92
C ALA A 148 12.04 5.44 10.40
N TYR A 149 12.26 4.19 9.95
CA TYR A 149 11.19 3.30 9.54
C TYR A 149 10.17 3.05 10.67
N ARG A 150 10.65 2.69 11.86
CA ARG A 150 9.76 2.42 13.02
C ARG A 150 8.96 3.67 13.39
N ARG A 151 9.60 4.83 13.46
CA ARG A 151 8.93 6.10 13.80
C ARG A 151 7.95 6.56 12.72
N LEU A 152 8.30 6.43 11.44
CA LEU A 152 7.37 6.72 10.34
C LEU A 152 6.15 5.79 10.36
N GLN A 153 6.32 4.52 10.73
CA GLN A 153 5.18 3.61 10.94
C GLN A 153 4.27 4.07 12.08
N GLU A 154 4.84 4.61 13.16
CA GLU A 154 4.07 5.20 14.27
C GLU A 154 3.27 6.42 13.80
N LEU A 155 3.88 7.34 13.05
CA LEU A 155 3.19 8.49 12.46
C LEU A 155 2.02 8.05 11.55
N VAL A 156 2.22 7.01 10.73
CA VAL A 156 1.13 6.45 9.90
C VAL A 156 0.02 5.87 10.78
N ARG A 157 0.37 5.12 11.83
CA ARG A 157 -0.59 4.50 12.76
C ARG A 157 -1.39 5.54 13.53
N ASN A 158 -0.73 6.60 13.99
CA ASN A 158 -1.31 7.70 14.74
C ASN A 158 -2.05 8.72 13.86
N ARG A 159 -2.02 8.54 12.51
CA ARG A 159 -2.63 9.45 11.53
C ARG A 159 -1.97 10.84 11.50
N GLU A 160 -0.71 10.91 11.89
CA GLU A 160 0.10 12.13 11.89
C GLU A 160 0.79 12.39 10.55
N LEU A 161 0.82 11.40 9.66
CA LEU A 161 1.27 11.54 8.27
C LEU A 161 0.11 12.06 7.42
N GLU A 162 0.06 13.36 7.17
CA GLU A 162 -0.96 13.98 6.31
C GLU A 162 -0.65 13.70 4.84
N ARG A 163 -1.60 13.08 4.14
CA ARG A 163 -1.52 12.74 2.71
C ARG A 163 -2.69 13.38 1.99
N ARG A 164 -2.38 14.30 1.07
CA ARG A 164 -3.40 14.97 0.25
C ARG A 164 -3.27 14.64 -1.22
N TYR A 165 -4.42 14.49 -1.86
CA TYR A 165 -4.51 14.06 -3.25
C TYR A 165 -5.39 15.02 -4.05
N LYS A 166 -5.04 15.27 -5.30
CA LYS A 166 -5.94 15.87 -6.29
C LYS A 166 -6.67 14.75 -7.01
N ALA A 167 -7.99 14.80 -7.02
CA ALA A 167 -8.85 13.85 -7.71
C ALA A 167 -9.87 14.60 -8.57
N LEU A 168 -9.88 14.35 -9.88
CA LEU A 168 -10.96 14.81 -10.75
C LEU A 168 -12.05 13.73 -10.78
N VAL A 169 -13.27 14.11 -10.45
CA VAL A 169 -14.42 13.20 -10.41
C VAL A 169 -15.50 13.61 -11.40
N ARG A 170 -16.23 12.62 -11.92
CA ARG A 170 -17.46 12.86 -12.68
C ARG A 170 -18.61 13.07 -11.69
N GLY A 171 -19.40 14.09 -11.93
CA GLY A 171 -20.52 14.48 -11.07
C GLY A 171 -20.19 15.69 -10.21
N ARG A 172 -21.21 16.16 -9.50
CA ARG A 172 -21.10 17.32 -8.60
C ARG A 172 -21.38 16.86 -7.17
N PRO A 173 -20.45 17.06 -6.23
CA PRO A 173 -20.68 16.79 -4.82
C PRO A 173 -21.90 17.57 -4.29
N ARG A 174 -22.68 16.96 -3.40
CA ARG A 174 -23.83 17.61 -2.75
C ARG A 174 -23.43 18.66 -1.71
N SER A 175 -22.18 18.62 -1.26
CA SER A 175 -21.59 19.57 -0.29
C SER A 175 -20.14 19.88 -0.66
N TRP A 176 -19.68 21.05 -0.23
CA TRP A 176 -18.28 21.50 -0.47
C TRP A 176 -17.23 20.66 0.28
N ARG A 177 -17.65 19.98 1.35
CA ARG A 177 -16.78 19.10 2.15
C ARG A 177 -17.55 17.83 2.50
N GLY A 178 -16.84 16.73 2.60
CA GLY A 178 -17.41 15.46 3.00
C GLY A 178 -16.40 14.56 3.70
N ARG A 179 -16.93 13.65 4.53
CA ARG A 179 -16.22 12.56 5.16
C ARG A 179 -16.92 11.26 4.78
N ILE A 180 -16.15 10.32 4.23
CA ILE A 180 -16.61 8.99 3.86
C ILE A 180 -15.96 8.03 4.85
N GLU A 181 -16.78 7.34 5.62
CA GLU A 181 -16.35 6.33 6.57
C GLU A 181 -17.08 5.02 6.23
N ALA A 182 -16.39 4.16 5.51
CA ALA A 182 -16.91 2.88 5.07
C ALA A 182 -15.78 1.86 4.96
N PRO A 183 -15.86 0.71 5.63
CA PRO A 183 -14.82 -0.30 5.61
C PRO A 183 -14.58 -0.85 4.20
N ILE A 184 -13.32 -1.10 3.86
CA ILE A 184 -12.90 -1.64 2.55
C ILE A 184 -12.15 -2.95 2.75
N GLY A 185 -12.37 -3.90 1.86
CA GLY A 185 -11.62 -5.14 1.78
C GLY A 185 -11.59 -5.70 0.36
N ARG A 186 -11.11 -6.91 0.18
CA ARG A 186 -11.22 -7.60 -1.11
C ARG A 186 -12.68 -7.78 -1.46
N ASP A 187 -13.01 -7.52 -2.72
CA ASP A 187 -14.38 -7.70 -3.22
C ASP A 187 -14.79 -9.18 -3.08
N ARG A 188 -16.03 -9.42 -2.67
CA ARG A 188 -16.57 -10.76 -2.44
C ARG A 188 -16.65 -11.59 -3.72
N HIS A 189 -16.89 -10.95 -4.86
CA HIS A 189 -17.13 -11.60 -6.15
C HIS A 189 -15.93 -11.53 -7.10
N ASP A 190 -15.09 -10.49 -6.94
CA ASP A 190 -13.89 -10.30 -7.76
C ASP A 190 -12.67 -10.02 -6.85
N PRO A 191 -11.86 -11.05 -6.52
CA PRO A 191 -10.72 -10.92 -5.61
C PRO A 191 -9.60 -10.02 -6.16
N THR A 192 -9.65 -9.60 -7.42
CA THR A 192 -8.70 -8.65 -8.01
C THR A 192 -9.03 -7.20 -7.65
N ARG A 193 -10.24 -6.95 -7.15
CA ARG A 193 -10.78 -5.64 -6.78
C ARG A 193 -10.88 -5.48 -5.26
N HIS A 194 -11.07 -4.24 -4.84
CA HIS A 194 -11.46 -3.89 -3.48
C HIS A 194 -12.83 -3.21 -3.52
N SER A 195 -13.64 -3.43 -2.50
CA SER A 195 -15.00 -2.85 -2.44
C SER A 195 -15.46 -2.69 -0.98
N LEU A 196 -16.67 -2.12 -0.82
CA LEU A 196 -17.39 -2.11 0.45
C LEU A 196 -18.09 -3.45 0.71
N GLU A 197 -18.34 -4.24 -0.35
CA GLU A 197 -18.91 -5.58 -0.28
C GLU A 197 -17.81 -6.62 -0.10
N THR A 198 -17.40 -6.84 1.15
CA THR A 198 -16.26 -7.67 1.50
C THR A 198 -16.48 -8.51 2.74
N ASP A 199 -15.87 -9.70 2.77
CA ASP A 199 -15.84 -10.57 3.95
C ASP A 199 -14.66 -10.26 4.90
N THR A 200 -13.74 -9.38 4.47
CA THR A 200 -12.56 -8.96 5.24
C THR A 200 -12.50 -7.43 5.39
N PRO A 201 -13.52 -6.81 6.01
CA PRO A 201 -13.62 -5.35 6.11
C PRO A 201 -12.50 -4.78 7.00
N ARG A 202 -11.89 -3.70 6.56
CA ARG A 202 -10.91 -2.92 7.32
C ARG A 202 -11.35 -1.45 7.34
N GLU A 203 -11.28 -0.83 8.51
CA GLU A 203 -11.61 0.59 8.67
C GLU A 203 -10.95 1.45 7.58
N ALA A 204 -11.75 2.32 6.98
CA ALA A 204 -11.30 3.27 5.98
C ALA A 204 -12.05 4.59 6.11
N VAL A 205 -11.27 5.70 6.15
CA VAL A 205 -11.80 7.06 6.31
C VAL A 205 -11.11 7.99 5.32
N THR A 206 -11.93 8.65 4.49
CA THR A 206 -11.52 9.61 3.46
C THR A 206 -12.26 10.92 3.65
N HIS A 207 -11.55 12.03 3.63
CA HIS A 207 -12.13 13.37 3.59
C HIS A 207 -11.93 13.97 2.21
N PHE A 208 -12.87 14.80 1.77
CA PHE A 208 -12.70 15.59 0.56
C PHE A 208 -13.21 17.02 0.76
N GLU A 209 -12.62 17.93 0.02
CA GLU A 209 -13.05 19.30 -0.14
C GLU A 209 -13.09 19.62 -1.64
N VAL A 210 -14.14 20.31 -2.08
CA VAL A 210 -14.24 20.75 -3.47
C VAL A 210 -13.31 21.93 -3.68
N GLU A 211 -12.32 21.75 -4.54
CA GLU A 211 -11.40 22.81 -4.92
C GLU A 211 -11.96 23.63 -6.08
N ARG A 212 -12.54 22.94 -7.08
CA ARG A 212 -13.15 23.60 -8.24
C ARG A 212 -14.32 22.80 -8.78
N LEU A 213 -15.45 23.48 -8.97
CA LEU A 213 -16.58 22.92 -9.70
C LEU A 213 -16.42 23.22 -11.20
N LEU A 214 -16.66 22.19 -12.01
CA LEU A 214 -16.73 22.25 -13.46
C LEU A 214 -18.14 21.90 -13.90
N ASP A 215 -18.47 21.92 -15.21
CA ASP A 215 -19.85 21.64 -15.66
C ASP A 215 -20.39 20.32 -15.11
N LYS A 216 -19.81 19.20 -15.52
CA LYS A 216 -20.21 17.83 -15.11
C LYS A 216 -19.19 17.12 -14.21
N HIS A 217 -18.18 17.85 -13.75
CA HIS A 217 -17.05 17.32 -12.98
C HIS A 217 -16.75 18.20 -11.77
N ALA A 218 -15.93 17.70 -10.86
CA ALA A 218 -15.35 18.47 -9.78
C ALA A 218 -13.89 18.05 -9.53
N LEU A 219 -13.03 19.02 -9.32
CA LEU A 219 -11.69 18.79 -8.77
C LEU A 219 -11.81 18.79 -7.25
N LEU A 220 -11.36 17.71 -6.65
CA LEU A 220 -11.38 17.52 -5.20
C LEU A 220 -9.95 17.55 -4.65
N ASP A 221 -9.79 18.17 -3.49
CA ASP A 221 -8.69 17.94 -2.59
C ASP A 221 -9.11 16.86 -1.59
N VAL A 222 -8.41 15.73 -1.57
CA VAL A 222 -8.75 14.55 -0.79
C VAL A 222 -7.69 14.30 0.25
N ARG A 223 -8.10 14.14 1.53
CA ARG A 223 -7.21 13.78 2.65
C ARG A 223 -7.54 12.39 3.18
N LEU A 224 -6.51 11.59 3.43
CA LEU A 224 -6.64 10.24 3.97
C LEU A 224 -6.29 10.18 5.46
N GLU A 225 -7.16 9.59 6.29
CA GLU A 225 -6.80 9.12 7.63
C GLU A 225 -6.22 7.70 7.58
N THR A 226 -6.76 6.85 6.75
CA THR A 226 -6.32 5.46 6.51
C THR A 226 -5.78 5.32 5.09
N GLY A 227 -5.08 4.22 4.79
CA GLY A 227 -4.49 3.97 3.47
C GLY A 227 -4.77 2.54 3.00
N ARG A 228 -6.04 2.21 2.67
CA ARG A 228 -6.38 0.90 2.09
C ARG A 228 -6.16 0.91 0.59
N THR A 229 -5.91 -0.26 0.03
CA THR A 229 -5.77 -0.40 -1.42
C THR A 229 -6.99 0.17 -2.14
N HIS A 230 -6.76 1.02 -3.15
CA HIS A 230 -7.78 1.70 -3.95
C HIS A 230 -8.78 2.60 -3.15
N GLN A 231 -8.46 2.97 -1.91
CA GLN A 231 -9.42 3.59 -0.98
C GLN A 231 -10.15 4.81 -1.55
N ILE A 232 -9.43 5.80 -2.08
CA ILE A 232 -10.03 7.02 -2.65
C ILE A 232 -10.98 6.66 -3.79
N ARG A 233 -10.55 5.77 -4.67
CA ARG A 233 -11.28 5.34 -5.87
C ARG A 233 -12.58 4.64 -5.50
N VAL A 234 -12.52 3.69 -4.57
CA VAL A 234 -13.69 2.95 -4.05
C VAL A 234 -14.66 3.90 -3.33
N HIS A 235 -14.16 4.72 -2.42
CA HIS A 235 -15.01 5.64 -1.63
C HIS A 235 -15.72 6.66 -2.51
N LEU A 236 -15.01 7.31 -3.43
CA LEU A 236 -15.61 8.30 -4.31
C LEU A 236 -16.64 7.66 -5.26
N ALA A 237 -16.33 6.47 -5.81
CA ALA A 237 -17.30 5.74 -6.64
C ALA A 237 -18.58 5.38 -5.85
N ALA A 238 -18.44 4.94 -4.60
CA ALA A 238 -19.57 4.55 -3.75
C ALA A 238 -20.55 5.70 -3.46
N ILE A 239 -20.07 6.95 -3.45
CA ILE A 239 -20.93 8.14 -3.28
C ILE A 239 -21.38 8.77 -4.61
N GLY A 240 -21.18 8.09 -5.74
CA GLY A 240 -21.58 8.57 -7.06
C GLY A 240 -20.66 9.64 -7.66
N LEU A 241 -19.42 9.73 -7.20
CA LEU A 241 -18.38 10.63 -7.68
C LEU A 241 -17.16 9.85 -8.22
N PRO A 242 -17.33 8.99 -9.24
CA PRO A 242 -16.25 8.15 -9.74
C PRO A 242 -15.11 8.99 -10.31
N VAL A 243 -13.87 8.53 -10.09
CA VAL A 243 -12.65 9.21 -10.58
C VAL A 243 -12.57 9.11 -12.10
N VAL A 244 -12.28 10.22 -12.77
CA VAL A 244 -12.11 10.29 -14.23
C VAL A 244 -10.86 9.50 -14.65
N GLY A 245 -10.97 8.76 -15.76
CA GLY A 245 -9.91 7.93 -16.30
C GLY A 245 -9.66 6.63 -15.53
N ASP A 246 -10.39 6.37 -14.43
CA ASP A 246 -10.23 5.13 -13.66
C ASP A 246 -10.89 3.95 -14.40
N PRO A 247 -10.08 2.95 -14.86
CA PRO A 247 -10.60 1.84 -15.65
C PRO A 247 -11.36 0.79 -14.82
N VAL A 248 -11.28 0.85 -13.47
CA VAL A 248 -11.84 -0.18 -12.58
C VAL A 248 -13.08 0.30 -11.84
N TYR A 249 -13.04 1.49 -11.26
CA TYR A 249 -14.12 2.04 -10.41
C TYR A 249 -14.75 3.30 -10.99
N GLY A 250 -14.14 3.86 -12.01
CA GLY A 250 -14.47 5.18 -12.50
C GLY A 250 -15.08 5.18 -13.89
N VAL A 251 -14.84 6.27 -14.57
CA VAL A 251 -15.30 6.52 -15.93
C VAL A 251 -14.08 6.58 -16.83
N PRO A 252 -13.91 5.63 -17.76
CA PRO A 252 -12.85 5.70 -18.76
C PRO A 252 -12.88 7.03 -19.52
N ASP A 253 -11.72 7.52 -19.87
CA ASP A 253 -11.54 8.72 -20.69
C ASP A 253 -10.64 8.40 -21.90
N GLU A 254 -10.97 8.90 -23.08
CA GLU A 254 -10.25 8.56 -24.31
C GLU A 254 -8.82 9.10 -24.32
N HIS A 255 -8.59 10.22 -23.65
CA HIS A 255 -7.32 10.95 -23.64
C HIS A 255 -6.51 10.73 -22.35
N LEU A 256 -7.13 10.24 -21.29
CA LEU A 256 -6.48 9.93 -20.01
C LEU A 256 -6.53 8.43 -19.74
N LYS A 257 -5.40 7.74 -19.90
CA LYS A 257 -5.31 6.27 -19.80
C LYS A 257 -5.15 5.74 -18.37
N ARG A 258 -5.33 6.60 -17.37
CA ARG A 258 -5.23 6.27 -15.95
C ARG A 258 -6.18 7.11 -15.10
N GLN A 259 -6.39 6.74 -13.85
CA GLN A 259 -7.15 7.56 -12.90
C GLN A 259 -6.54 8.95 -12.74
N PHE A 260 -7.37 10.00 -12.76
CA PHE A 260 -6.97 11.34 -12.38
C PHE A 260 -6.83 11.40 -10.86
N LEU A 261 -5.71 10.89 -10.38
CA LEU A 261 -5.37 10.84 -8.96
C LEU A 261 -3.86 11.10 -8.78
N HIS A 262 -3.53 12.09 -7.93
CA HIS A 262 -2.16 12.53 -7.70
C HIS A 262 -1.95 12.90 -6.24
N ALA A 263 -0.98 12.30 -5.57
CA ALA A 263 -0.56 12.62 -4.21
C ALA A 263 0.27 13.93 -4.24
N TRP A 264 -0.40 15.07 -4.13
CA TRP A 264 0.21 16.37 -4.38
C TRP A 264 0.90 16.99 -3.17
N ARG A 265 0.49 16.62 -1.94
CA ARG A 265 1.08 17.16 -0.72
C ARG A 265 1.24 16.07 0.33
N LEU A 266 2.39 16.10 0.99
CA LEU A 266 2.76 15.24 2.11
C LEU A 266 3.28 16.14 3.23
N ALA A 267 2.74 15.99 4.46
CA ALA A 267 3.19 16.75 5.60
C ALA A 267 3.20 15.89 6.87
N PHE A 268 4.28 15.97 7.66
CA PHE A 268 4.47 15.15 8.86
C PHE A 268 5.61 15.72 9.72
N PRO A 269 5.62 15.45 11.05
CA PRO A 269 6.78 15.73 11.85
C PRO A 269 7.94 14.80 11.46
N HIS A 270 9.13 15.35 11.25
CA HIS A 270 10.31 14.56 10.94
C HIS A 270 10.57 13.51 12.04
N PRO A 271 10.75 12.21 11.70
CA PRO A 271 10.79 11.14 12.69
C PRO A 271 11.92 11.27 13.72
N MET A 272 13.03 11.93 13.37
CA MET A 272 14.18 12.07 14.27
C MET A 272 14.22 13.44 14.96
N SER A 273 14.04 14.54 14.23
CA SER A 273 14.13 15.90 14.79
C SER A 273 12.80 16.43 15.34
N GLY A 274 11.66 15.91 14.88
CA GLY A 274 10.33 16.44 15.19
C GLY A 274 9.96 17.72 14.43
N GLU A 275 10.85 18.28 13.61
CA GLU A 275 10.56 19.43 12.78
C GLU A 275 9.54 19.10 11.70
N GLN A 276 8.70 20.07 11.34
CA GLN A 276 7.66 19.87 10.32
C GLN A 276 8.30 19.75 8.94
N VAL A 277 8.11 18.60 8.31
CA VAL A 277 8.42 18.37 6.90
C VAL A 277 7.16 18.56 6.08
N GLU A 278 7.23 19.39 5.05
CA GLU A 278 6.15 19.60 4.10
C GLU A 278 6.71 19.61 2.69
N VAL A 279 6.15 18.76 1.83
CA VAL A 279 6.58 18.60 0.44
C VAL A 279 5.37 18.65 -0.46
N GLU A 280 5.49 19.36 -1.58
CA GLU A 280 4.47 19.47 -2.61
C GLU A 280 4.98 18.99 -3.97
N SER A 281 4.09 18.39 -4.75
CA SER A 281 4.33 18.00 -6.13
C SER A 281 3.24 18.58 -7.02
N PRO A 282 3.60 19.30 -8.09
CA PRO A 282 2.63 19.84 -9.03
C PRO A 282 1.95 18.72 -9.81
N LEU A 283 0.75 18.98 -10.31
CA LEU A 283 0.08 18.04 -11.22
C LEU A 283 0.99 17.71 -12.40
N PRO A 284 1.17 16.43 -12.74
CA PRO A 284 1.83 16.03 -13.99
C PRO A 284 1.15 16.65 -15.20
N SER A 285 1.92 16.96 -16.25
CA SER A 285 1.44 17.65 -17.45
C SER A 285 0.22 17.00 -18.11
N GLU A 286 0.15 15.66 -18.09
CA GLU A 286 -1.00 14.92 -18.60
C GLU A 286 -2.28 15.15 -17.79
N LEU A 287 -2.18 15.26 -16.46
CA LEU A 287 -3.32 15.58 -15.60
C LEU A 287 -3.70 17.04 -15.71
N GLN A 288 -2.71 17.93 -15.84
CA GLN A 288 -2.97 19.35 -16.07
C GLN A 288 -3.73 19.56 -17.39
N ALA A 289 -3.29 18.94 -18.47
CA ALA A 289 -3.96 19.00 -19.78
C ALA A 289 -5.39 18.41 -19.71
N ALA A 290 -5.57 17.30 -18.98
CA ALA A 290 -6.89 16.73 -18.75
C ALA A 290 -7.79 17.71 -18.00
N LEU A 291 -7.29 18.34 -16.93
CA LEU A 291 -8.05 19.33 -16.16
C LEU A 291 -8.50 20.53 -16.99
N GLU A 292 -7.63 21.05 -17.86
CA GLU A 292 -7.94 22.17 -18.78
C GLU A 292 -9.04 21.77 -19.77
N ARG A 293 -9.00 20.57 -20.34
CA ARG A 293 -10.03 20.05 -21.23
C ARG A 293 -11.41 19.94 -20.57
N PHE A 294 -11.47 19.55 -19.31
CA PHE A 294 -12.73 19.49 -18.56
C PHE A 294 -13.21 20.84 -18.01
N ALA A 295 -12.34 21.86 -18.04
CA ALA A 295 -12.66 23.20 -17.58
C ALA A 295 -13.18 24.12 -18.73
N SER A 296 -12.94 23.73 -19.97
CA SER A 296 -13.48 24.38 -21.18
C SER A 296 -14.90 23.90 -21.49
#